data_affc31f6a297e0071400d22a62a437b4
#
_entry.id   affc31f6a297e0071400d22a62a437b4
#
_cell.length_a   1.000
_cell.length_b   1.000
_cell.length_c   1.000
_cell.angle_alpha   90.00
_cell.angle_beta   90.00
_cell.angle_gamma   90.00
#
_symmetry.space_group_name_H-M   'P 1'
#
loop_
_entity.id
_entity.type
_entity.pdbx_description
1 polymer ?
#
loop_
_entity_poly.entity_id
_entity_poly.type
_entity_poly.pdbx_seq_one_letter_code
_entity_poly.pdbx_strand_id
1 'polypeptide(L)'
;MKKLNYFNWRFFIILIFLIASVCAISVRVIFLQIDKENFLKDWGQNQHIAYRKTLPIRGTIYDRNQIPLAISLTHYDIYALKNFSANDYSILDNLIELKPSFDDIKSQNRKMLIYKSLSLKEINFIKTSSIKNFEIEVRFSRHYPLGDQIAPLIGFSGKDNYGLEGIEKSYNSFLSGIDGKQKYYKNRKGEIISKAISI
;
A
#
# COMPACT_ATOMS: atom_id res chain seq x y z
N MET A 1 53.93 -39.84 -47.23
CA MET A 1 53.16 -39.89 -45.94
C MET A 1 53.26 -38.59 -45.21
N LYS A 2 52.44 -37.55 -45.50
CA LYS A 2 52.33 -36.25 -44.75
C LYS A 2 50.97 -35.55 -44.94
N LYS A 3 49.87 -36.28 -44.87
CA LYS A 3 48.51 -35.68 -44.99
C LYS A 3 47.70 -35.69 -43.65
N LEU A 4 48.25 -36.11 -42.54
CA LEU A 4 47.54 -36.24 -41.24
C LEU A 4 47.60 -34.99 -40.37
N ASN A 5 48.51 -34.04 -40.62
CA ASN A 5 48.70 -32.88 -39.73
C ASN A 5 47.72 -31.72 -39.92
N TYR A 6 47.07 -31.59 -41.12
CA TYR A 6 46.16 -30.48 -41.37
C TYR A 6 44.79 -30.62 -40.68
N PHE A 7 44.33 -31.85 -40.44
CA PHE A 7 43.08 -32.10 -39.75
C PHE A 7 43.17 -31.73 -38.25
N ASN A 8 44.28 -32.05 -37.64
CA ASN A 8 44.47 -31.79 -36.22
C ASN A 8 44.61 -30.30 -35.88
N TRP A 9 45.23 -29.49 -36.72
CA TRP A 9 45.34 -28.04 -36.46
C TRP A 9 44.01 -27.34 -36.49
N ARG A 10 43.13 -27.62 -37.42
CA ARG A 10 41.79 -27.04 -37.48
C ARG A 10 40.97 -27.38 -36.24
N PHE A 11 41.11 -28.59 -35.78
CA PHE A 11 40.48 -29.02 -34.52
C PHE A 11 41.00 -28.23 -33.32
N PHE A 12 42.31 -28.03 -33.22
CA PHE A 12 42.90 -27.23 -32.13
C PHE A 12 42.48 -25.75 -32.19
N ILE A 13 42.35 -25.16 -33.35
CA ILE A 13 41.86 -23.78 -33.49
C ILE A 13 40.42 -23.66 -33.00
N ILE A 14 39.55 -24.60 -33.37
CA ILE A 14 38.17 -24.61 -32.94
C ILE A 14 38.09 -24.80 -31.39
N LEU A 15 38.91 -25.70 -30.85
CA LEU A 15 38.99 -25.97 -29.42
C LEU A 15 39.44 -24.71 -28.63
N ILE A 16 40.49 -24.04 -29.11
CA ILE A 16 40.99 -22.79 -28.51
C ILE A 16 39.93 -21.71 -28.56
N PHE A 17 39.23 -21.54 -29.68
CA PHE A 17 38.17 -20.58 -29.83
C PHE A 17 37.00 -20.87 -28.86
N LEU A 18 36.63 -22.13 -28.70
CA LEU A 18 35.59 -22.55 -27.74
C LEU A 18 35.99 -22.27 -26.29
N ILE A 19 37.22 -22.58 -25.91
CA ILE A 19 37.72 -22.27 -24.55
C ILE A 19 37.76 -20.76 -24.31
N ALA A 20 38.24 -19.98 -25.28
CA ALA A 20 38.26 -18.52 -25.20
C ALA A 20 36.87 -17.92 -25.03
N SER A 21 35.88 -18.46 -25.76
CA SER A 21 34.48 -18.06 -25.63
C SER A 21 33.91 -18.34 -24.23
N VAL A 22 34.17 -19.52 -23.69
CA VAL A 22 33.75 -19.88 -22.33
C VAL A 22 34.43 -18.99 -21.28
N CYS A 23 35.74 -18.73 -21.42
CA CYS A 23 36.43 -17.79 -20.53
C CYS A 23 35.83 -16.37 -20.60
N ALA A 24 35.56 -15.86 -21.78
CA ALA A 24 34.96 -14.53 -21.95
C ALA A 24 33.58 -14.41 -21.27
N ILE A 25 32.73 -15.45 -21.42
CA ILE A 25 31.45 -15.52 -20.78
C ILE A 25 31.61 -15.57 -19.24
N SER A 26 32.53 -16.40 -18.76
CA SER A 26 32.78 -16.53 -17.30
C SER A 26 33.25 -15.22 -16.67
N VAL A 27 34.19 -14.52 -17.33
CA VAL A 27 34.65 -13.19 -16.87
C VAL A 27 33.49 -12.18 -16.86
N ARG A 28 32.63 -12.22 -17.87
CA ARG A 28 31.45 -11.34 -17.93
C ARG A 28 30.44 -11.60 -16.82
N VAL A 29 30.19 -12.87 -16.50
CA VAL A 29 29.30 -13.27 -15.40
C VAL A 29 29.85 -12.80 -14.06
N ILE A 30 31.15 -13.03 -13.80
CA ILE A 30 31.80 -12.59 -12.56
C ILE A 30 31.72 -11.07 -12.40
N PHE A 31 32.02 -10.33 -13.50
CA PHE A 31 31.91 -8.86 -13.48
C PHE A 31 30.50 -8.39 -13.15
N LEU A 32 29.47 -8.99 -13.75
CA LEU A 32 28.07 -8.64 -13.45
C LEU A 32 27.67 -8.98 -12.02
N GLN A 33 28.19 -10.06 -11.45
CA GLN A 33 27.87 -10.47 -10.07
C GLN A 33 28.52 -9.57 -9.04
N ILE A 34 29.76 -9.12 -9.25
CA ILE A 34 30.53 -8.35 -8.25
C ILE A 34 30.21 -6.85 -8.38
N ASP A 35 30.34 -6.31 -9.59
CA ASP A 35 30.29 -4.84 -9.78
C ASP A 35 28.85 -4.28 -9.76
N LYS A 36 27.87 -5.08 -10.17
CA LYS A 36 26.46 -4.65 -10.25
C LYS A 36 25.52 -5.35 -9.27
N GLU A 37 26.02 -6.07 -8.32
CA GLU A 37 25.19 -6.81 -7.33
C GLU A 37 24.21 -5.89 -6.61
N ASN A 38 24.69 -4.80 -6.04
CA ASN A 38 23.87 -3.86 -5.29
C ASN A 38 22.84 -3.17 -6.20
N PHE A 39 23.27 -2.72 -7.38
CA PHE A 39 22.39 -2.09 -8.35
C PHE A 39 21.27 -3.02 -8.82
N LEU A 40 21.59 -4.28 -9.14
CA LEU A 40 20.60 -5.25 -9.60
C LEU A 40 19.65 -5.68 -8.50
N LYS A 41 20.14 -5.81 -7.25
CA LYS A 41 19.31 -6.08 -6.07
C LYS A 41 18.34 -4.92 -5.80
N ASP A 42 18.83 -3.70 -5.79
CA ASP A 42 18.01 -2.51 -5.55
C ASP A 42 16.98 -2.32 -6.67
N TRP A 43 17.38 -2.52 -7.90
CA TRP A 43 16.47 -2.41 -9.04
C TRP A 43 15.38 -3.49 -9.02
N GLY A 44 15.75 -4.74 -8.72
CA GLY A 44 14.80 -5.85 -8.56
C GLY A 44 13.83 -5.64 -7.40
N GLN A 45 14.33 -5.19 -6.25
CA GLN A 45 13.49 -4.92 -5.08
C GLN A 45 12.53 -3.74 -5.30
N ASN A 46 12.99 -2.66 -5.94
CA ASN A 46 12.18 -1.47 -6.17
C ASN A 46 11.01 -1.72 -7.12
N GLN A 47 11.08 -2.71 -8.00
CA GLN A 47 9.95 -3.10 -8.87
C GLN A 47 8.77 -3.69 -8.09
N HIS A 48 9.03 -4.30 -6.94
CA HIS A 48 8.02 -4.96 -6.10
C HIS A 48 7.55 -4.10 -4.92
N ILE A 49 8.14 -2.92 -4.72
CA ILE A 49 7.82 -2.03 -3.62
C ILE A 49 6.94 -0.88 -4.14
N ALA A 50 5.85 -0.64 -3.42
CA ALA A 50 5.05 0.56 -3.58
C ALA A 50 4.97 1.28 -2.23
N TYR A 51 4.96 2.61 -2.28
CA TYR A 51 4.74 3.46 -1.12
C TYR A 51 3.36 4.08 -1.22
N ARG A 52 2.61 4.01 -0.14
CA ARG A 52 1.35 4.72 0.01
C ARG A 52 1.52 5.79 1.09
N LYS A 53 1.10 6.99 0.78
CA LYS A 53 1.02 8.08 1.74
C LYS A 53 -0.04 7.73 2.79
N THR A 54 0.31 7.84 4.07
CA THR A 54 -0.62 7.66 5.17
C THR A 54 -0.90 9.03 5.77
N LEU A 55 -2.16 9.43 5.78
CA LEU A 55 -2.55 10.69 6.39
C LEU A 55 -2.39 10.60 7.91
N PRO A 56 -1.79 11.62 8.55
CA PRO A 56 -1.67 11.69 9.99
C PRO A 56 -3.02 11.99 10.63
N ILE A 57 -3.15 11.63 11.89
CA ILE A 57 -4.29 12.05 12.72
C ILE A 57 -4.09 13.53 13.04
N ARG A 58 -5.09 14.35 12.73
CA ARG A 58 -5.06 15.78 13.06
C ARG A 58 -5.10 16.01 14.55
N GLY A 59 -4.26 16.88 15.07
CA GLY A 59 -4.15 17.21 16.50
C GLY A 59 -5.47 17.69 17.12
N THR A 60 -5.72 17.34 18.36
CA THR A 60 -6.91 17.75 19.11
C THR A 60 -6.74 19.20 19.60
N ILE A 61 -7.80 19.99 19.53
CA ILE A 61 -7.86 21.36 20.08
C ILE A 61 -8.60 21.27 21.39
N TYR A 62 -8.02 21.80 22.47
CA TYR A 62 -8.58 21.84 23.80
C TYR A 62 -8.83 23.26 24.26
N ASP A 63 -9.75 23.45 25.19
CA ASP A 63 -9.86 24.67 25.98
C ASP A 63 -8.84 24.69 27.13
N ARG A 64 -8.87 25.77 27.95
CA ARG A 64 -8.01 25.92 29.15
C ARG A 64 -8.27 24.83 30.19
N ASN A 65 -9.44 24.19 30.20
CA ASN A 65 -9.86 23.17 31.14
C ASN A 65 -9.67 21.75 30.61
N GLN A 66 -8.92 21.59 29.50
CA GLN A 66 -8.70 20.32 28.82
C GLN A 66 -9.97 19.69 28.21
N ILE A 67 -11.02 20.51 27.99
CA ILE A 67 -12.21 20.06 27.30
C ILE A 67 -11.95 20.08 25.78
N PRO A 68 -12.20 18.98 25.07
CA PRO A 68 -11.91 18.92 23.64
C PRO A 68 -12.93 19.77 22.85
N LEU A 69 -12.41 20.70 22.06
CA LEU A 69 -13.18 21.57 21.17
C LEU A 69 -13.23 21.04 19.74
N ALA A 70 -12.16 20.35 19.31
CA ALA A 70 -12.11 19.67 18.02
C ALA A 70 -11.26 18.41 18.13
N ILE A 71 -11.81 17.26 17.75
CA ILE A 71 -11.18 15.94 17.82
C ILE A 71 -11.22 15.24 16.46
N SER A 72 -10.26 14.35 16.23
CA SER A 72 -10.26 13.49 15.04
C SER A 72 -10.78 12.11 15.42
N LEU A 73 -11.89 11.69 14.81
CA LEU A 73 -12.47 10.36 14.99
C LEU A 73 -11.92 9.42 13.92
N THR A 74 -11.55 8.22 14.35
CA THR A 74 -11.08 7.17 13.47
C THR A 74 -12.25 6.31 13.02
N HIS A 75 -12.41 6.15 11.71
CA HIS A 75 -13.38 5.27 11.09
C HIS A 75 -12.66 4.18 10.30
N TYR A 76 -13.27 3.02 10.26
CA TYR A 76 -12.79 1.88 9.49
C TYR A 76 -13.81 1.58 8.40
N ASP A 77 -13.42 1.79 7.17
CA ASP A 77 -14.28 1.54 6.02
C ASP A 77 -13.82 0.24 5.34
N ILE A 78 -14.76 -0.64 4.96
CA ILE A 78 -14.45 -1.90 4.28
C ILE A 78 -14.73 -1.79 2.80
N TYR A 79 -13.80 -2.31 2.02
CA TYR A 79 -13.84 -2.33 0.57
C TYR A 79 -13.75 -3.77 0.05
N ALA A 80 -14.64 -4.14 -0.87
CA ALA A 80 -14.49 -5.35 -1.64
C ALA A 80 -13.43 -5.19 -2.73
N LEU A 81 -12.62 -6.22 -2.92
CA LEU A 81 -11.66 -6.32 -4.01
C LEU A 81 -12.26 -7.09 -5.19
N LYS A 82 -11.62 -7.03 -6.35
CA LYS A 82 -12.09 -7.62 -7.61
C LYS A 82 -12.57 -9.07 -7.52
N ASN A 83 -11.94 -9.89 -6.68
CA ASN A 83 -12.25 -11.33 -6.54
C ASN A 83 -13.07 -11.63 -5.28
N PHE A 84 -13.87 -10.67 -4.82
CA PHE A 84 -14.76 -10.87 -3.68
C PHE A 84 -15.84 -11.91 -3.99
N SER A 85 -15.99 -12.91 -3.12
CA SER A 85 -16.85 -14.06 -3.41
C SER A 85 -18.28 -13.86 -2.88
N ALA A 86 -19.25 -14.55 -3.48
CA ALA A 86 -20.64 -14.53 -3.01
C ALA A 86 -20.79 -15.10 -1.58
N ASN A 87 -19.96 -16.07 -1.21
CA ASN A 87 -19.94 -16.62 0.14
C ASN A 87 -19.44 -15.59 1.15
N ASP A 88 -18.37 -14.85 0.82
CA ASP A 88 -17.84 -13.78 1.66
C ASP A 88 -18.86 -12.63 1.80
N TYR A 89 -19.60 -12.32 0.71
CA TYR A 89 -20.69 -11.36 0.73
C TYR A 89 -21.78 -11.75 1.72
N SER A 90 -22.28 -12.99 1.65
CA SER A 90 -23.36 -13.45 2.54
C SER A 90 -22.96 -13.45 4.03
N ILE A 91 -21.70 -13.78 4.34
CA ILE A 91 -21.19 -13.75 5.71
C ILE A 91 -21.14 -12.30 6.23
N LEU A 92 -20.66 -11.36 5.40
CA LEU A 92 -20.60 -9.95 5.79
C LEU A 92 -21.98 -9.32 5.87
N ASP A 93 -22.89 -9.61 4.94
CA ASP A 93 -24.23 -9.05 4.89
C ASP A 93 -25.06 -9.44 6.11
N ASN A 94 -24.93 -10.70 6.57
CA ASN A 94 -25.54 -11.16 7.82
C ASN A 94 -24.99 -10.45 9.07
N LEU A 95 -23.78 -9.90 8.99
CA LEU A 95 -23.14 -9.23 10.13
C LEU A 95 -23.42 -7.72 10.18
N ILE A 96 -23.35 -7.04 9.03
CA ILE A 96 -23.29 -5.57 8.95
C ILE A 96 -24.25 -4.94 7.94
N GLU A 97 -25.18 -5.69 7.37
CA GLU A 97 -26.16 -5.21 6.37
C GLU A 97 -25.51 -4.34 5.27
N LEU A 98 -24.99 -5.00 4.25
CA LEU A 98 -24.26 -4.33 3.17
C LEU A 98 -25.19 -3.51 2.28
N LYS A 99 -24.83 -2.28 1.97
CA LYS A 99 -25.63 -1.41 1.10
C LYS A 99 -25.61 -1.78 -0.38
N PRO A 100 -24.42 -2.05 -1.01
CA PRO A 100 -24.38 -2.49 -2.40
C PRO A 100 -24.77 -3.96 -2.52
N SER A 101 -25.51 -4.32 -3.57
CA SER A 101 -25.79 -5.72 -3.90
C SER A 101 -24.53 -6.45 -4.35
N PHE A 102 -24.54 -7.77 -4.29
CA PHE A 102 -23.40 -8.56 -4.79
C PHE A 102 -23.15 -8.34 -6.29
N ASP A 103 -24.20 -8.15 -7.08
CA ASP A 103 -24.10 -7.91 -8.52
C ASP A 103 -23.45 -6.55 -8.81
N ASP A 104 -23.71 -5.53 -8.01
CA ASP A 104 -23.06 -4.23 -8.10
C ASP A 104 -21.55 -4.34 -7.83
N ILE A 105 -21.16 -5.10 -6.81
CA ILE A 105 -19.75 -5.35 -6.49
C ILE A 105 -19.05 -6.09 -7.63
N LYS A 106 -19.71 -7.11 -8.20
CA LYS A 106 -19.16 -7.95 -9.28
C LYS A 106 -19.00 -7.18 -10.59
N SER A 107 -19.93 -6.27 -10.89
CA SER A 107 -19.91 -5.47 -12.12
C SER A 107 -18.74 -4.48 -12.16
N GLN A 108 -18.26 -4.04 -10.99
CA GLN A 108 -17.14 -3.12 -10.89
C GLN A 108 -15.80 -3.87 -10.93
N ASN A 109 -15.01 -3.59 -11.94
CA ASN A 109 -13.67 -4.19 -12.11
C ASN A 109 -12.58 -3.51 -11.24
N ARG A 110 -12.98 -2.88 -10.14
CA ARG A 110 -12.11 -2.15 -9.21
C ARG A 110 -12.63 -2.26 -7.77
N LYS A 111 -11.79 -1.87 -6.83
CA LYS A 111 -12.11 -1.75 -5.42
C LYS A 111 -13.38 -0.92 -5.19
N MET A 112 -14.35 -1.48 -4.46
CA MET A 112 -15.64 -0.84 -4.15
C MET A 112 -15.86 -0.76 -2.65
N LEU A 113 -16.31 0.40 -2.17
CA LEU A 113 -16.71 0.59 -0.78
C LEU A 113 -18.04 -0.15 -0.53
N ILE A 114 -18.05 -1.07 0.44
CA ILE A 114 -19.22 -1.88 0.78
C ILE A 114 -19.84 -1.48 2.12
N TYR A 115 -19.04 -0.98 3.07
CA TYR A 115 -19.54 -0.51 4.35
C TYR A 115 -18.66 0.59 4.93
N LYS A 116 -19.25 1.53 5.67
CA LYS A 116 -18.58 2.66 6.33
C LYS A 116 -18.66 2.55 7.84
N SER A 117 -17.58 2.97 8.49
CA SER A 117 -17.52 3.16 9.96
C SER A 117 -17.79 1.89 10.77
N LEU A 118 -17.06 0.82 10.45
CA LEU A 118 -17.05 -0.42 11.24
C LEU A 118 -16.69 -0.13 12.70
N SER A 119 -17.39 -0.81 13.60
CA SER A 119 -17.04 -0.85 15.03
C SER A 119 -15.84 -1.78 15.27
N LEU A 120 -15.15 -1.61 16.41
CA LEU A 120 -14.03 -2.47 16.79
C LEU A 120 -14.45 -3.94 16.96
N LYS A 121 -15.70 -4.20 17.38
CA LYS A 121 -16.24 -5.57 17.51
C LYS A 121 -16.37 -6.24 16.13
N GLU A 122 -16.94 -5.52 15.15
CA GLU A 122 -17.10 -6.01 13.78
C GLU A 122 -15.75 -6.26 13.11
N ILE A 123 -14.77 -5.36 13.31
CA ILE A 123 -13.41 -5.52 12.80
C ILE A 123 -12.76 -6.80 13.36
N ASN A 124 -12.87 -7.05 14.66
CA ASN A 124 -12.31 -8.25 15.27
C ASN A 124 -12.97 -9.52 14.71
N PHE A 125 -14.30 -9.50 14.55
CA PHE A 125 -15.00 -10.62 13.95
C PHE A 125 -14.55 -10.86 12.50
N ILE A 126 -14.46 -9.81 11.67
CA ILE A 126 -14.02 -9.92 10.27
C ILE A 126 -12.58 -10.46 10.19
N LYS A 127 -11.69 -10.04 11.09
CA LYS A 127 -10.30 -10.53 11.13
C LYS A 127 -10.19 -12.00 11.55
N THR A 128 -11.10 -12.49 12.38
CA THR A 128 -11.13 -13.90 12.79
C THR A 128 -11.90 -14.80 11.82
N SER A 129 -12.72 -14.21 10.95
CA SER A 129 -13.45 -14.91 9.91
C SER A 129 -12.53 -15.31 8.75
N SER A 130 -12.91 -16.37 8.04
CA SER A 130 -12.18 -16.84 6.84
C SER A 130 -12.46 -16.01 5.58
N ILE A 131 -13.00 -14.80 5.73
CA ILE A 131 -13.35 -13.90 4.62
C ILE A 131 -12.08 -13.45 3.91
N LYS A 132 -12.11 -13.42 2.58
CA LYS A 132 -10.98 -13.07 1.72
C LYS A 132 -11.35 -11.93 0.76
N ASN A 133 -10.33 -11.38 0.10
CA ASN A 133 -10.49 -10.38 -0.95
C ASN A 133 -11.25 -9.11 -0.52
N PHE A 134 -11.01 -8.65 0.69
CA PHE A 134 -11.45 -7.35 1.19
C PHE A 134 -10.26 -6.53 1.71
N GLU A 135 -10.46 -5.23 1.84
CA GLU A 135 -9.49 -4.31 2.45
C GLU A 135 -10.20 -3.39 3.43
N ILE A 136 -9.63 -3.24 4.63
CA ILE A 136 -10.08 -2.25 5.61
C ILE A 136 -9.18 -1.03 5.47
N GLU A 137 -9.78 0.12 5.16
CA GLU A 137 -9.09 1.41 5.15
C GLU A 137 -9.48 2.24 6.36
N VAL A 138 -8.47 2.90 6.92
CA VAL A 138 -8.66 3.86 8.01
C VAL A 138 -8.96 5.21 7.41
N ARG A 139 -10.03 5.83 7.85
CA ARG A 139 -10.43 7.20 7.50
C ARG A 139 -10.59 8.02 8.76
N PHE A 140 -10.14 9.25 8.72
CA PHE A 140 -10.33 10.22 9.81
C PHE A 140 -11.44 11.19 9.44
N SER A 141 -12.26 11.56 10.44
CA SER A 141 -13.21 12.66 10.33
C SER A 141 -13.02 13.63 11.48
N ARG A 142 -13.17 14.91 11.21
CA ARG A 142 -13.10 15.94 12.25
C ARG A 142 -14.46 16.05 12.92
N HIS A 143 -14.47 16.09 14.24
CA HIS A 143 -15.67 16.24 15.07
C HIS A 143 -15.51 17.43 16.03
N TYR A 144 -16.55 18.23 16.13
CA TYR A 144 -16.63 19.43 16.97
C TYR A 144 -17.71 19.22 18.02
N PRO A 145 -17.35 18.81 19.28
CA PRO A 145 -18.34 18.45 20.31
C PRO A 145 -19.33 19.55 20.65
N LEU A 146 -18.91 20.82 20.60
CA LEU A 146 -19.76 21.98 20.90
C LEU A 146 -20.46 22.56 19.66
N GLY A 147 -20.27 21.96 18.48
CA GLY A 147 -20.96 22.32 17.25
C GLY A 147 -20.89 23.81 16.90
N ASP A 148 -22.05 24.37 16.57
CA ASP A 148 -22.16 25.74 16.05
C ASP A 148 -21.75 26.84 17.05
N GLN A 149 -21.75 26.54 18.35
CA GLN A 149 -21.41 27.51 19.38
C GLN A 149 -19.99 28.06 19.28
N ILE A 150 -19.07 27.23 18.82
CA ILE A 150 -17.63 27.56 18.71
C ILE A 150 -17.17 27.63 17.25
N ALA A 151 -18.02 27.31 16.29
CA ALA A 151 -17.67 27.28 14.88
C ALA A 151 -17.02 28.58 14.37
N PRO A 152 -17.49 29.80 14.74
CA PRO A 152 -16.86 31.04 14.28
C PRO A 152 -15.41 31.23 14.76
N LEU A 153 -15.06 30.67 15.92
CA LEU A 153 -13.72 30.76 16.50
C LEU A 153 -12.81 29.63 16.01
N ILE A 154 -13.29 28.40 16.12
CA ILE A 154 -12.50 27.20 15.78
C ILE A 154 -12.37 27.06 14.28
N GLY A 155 -13.40 27.37 13.52
CA GLY A 155 -13.46 27.11 12.10
C GLY A 155 -13.68 25.63 11.80
N PHE A 156 -13.27 25.21 10.59
CA PHE A 156 -13.42 23.81 10.17
C PHE A 156 -12.26 23.36 9.27
N SER A 157 -12.11 22.05 9.15
CA SER A 157 -11.13 21.41 8.26
C SER A 157 -11.80 20.71 7.08
N GLY A 158 -11.12 20.70 5.92
CA GLY A 158 -11.54 19.97 4.73
C GLY A 158 -11.29 18.46 4.84
N LYS A 159 -11.76 17.74 3.82
CA LYS A 159 -11.58 16.27 3.71
C LYS A 159 -10.13 15.84 3.55
N ASP A 160 -9.29 16.74 3.08
CA ASP A 160 -7.85 16.59 2.88
C ASP A 160 -7.03 16.87 4.15
N ASN A 161 -7.69 17.00 5.30
CA ASN A 161 -7.08 17.30 6.60
C ASN A 161 -6.46 18.71 6.69
N TYR A 162 -6.84 19.63 5.80
CA TYR A 162 -6.38 21.02 5.80
C TYR A 162 -7.39 21.93 6.49
N GLY A 163 -6.91 22.82 7.39
CA GLY A 163 -7.75 23.82 8.06
C GLY A 163 -8.17 24.93 7.11
N LEU A 164 -9.46 25.17 6.97
CA LEU A 164 -10.01 26.15 6.03
C LEU A 164 -10.28 27.51 6.67
N GLU A 165 -10.72 27.53 7.93
CA GLU A 165 -11.07 28.74 8.65
C GLU A 165 -10.65 28.68 10.13
N GLY A 166 -10.70 29.82 10.85
CA GLY A 166 -10.50 29.97 12.28
C GLY A 166 -9.16 29.46 12.79
N ILE A 167 -9.16 28.92 14.00
CA ILE A 167 -8.00 28.30 14.66
C ILE A 167 -7.47 27.11 13.83
N GLU A 168 -8.36 26.34 13.21
CA GLU A 168 -7.99 25.21 12.35
C GLU A 168 -7.06 25.66 11.21
N LYS A 169 -7.31 26.82 10.61
CA LYS A 169 -6.47 27.38 9.55
C LYS A 169 -5.19 27.99 10.11
N SER A 170 -5.32 28.82 11.16
CA SER A 170 -4.18 29.56 11.72
C SER A 170 -3.10 28.65 12.28
N TYR A 171 -3.49 27.52 12.87
CA TYR A 171 -2.58 26.52 13.45
C TYR A 171 -2.46 25.26 12.58
N ASN A 172 -2.77 25.36 11.29
CA ASN A 172 -2.80 24.18 10.41
C ASN A 172 -1.48 23.41 10.41
N SER A 173 -0.33 24.10 10.38
CA SER A 173 1.00 23.47 10.37
C SER A 173 1.30 22.62 11.62
N PHE A 174 0.73 22.99 12.76
CA PHE A 174 0.86 22.23 14.01
C PHE A 174 -0.16 21.09 14.09
N LEU A 175 -1.39 21.33 13.60
CA LEU A 175 -2.50 20.40 13.73
C LEU A 175 -2.46 19.29 12.68
N SER A 176 -1.99 19.56 11.47
CA SER A 176 -2.04 18.60 10.36
C SER A 176 -1.12 17.39 10.52
N GLY A 177 -0.09 17.49 11.38
CA GLY A 177 0.91 16.43 11.54
C GLY A 177 1.81 16.25 10.30
N ILE A 178 2.57 15.17 10.28
CA ILE A 178 3.48 14.82 9.19
C ILE A 178 2.97 13.55 8.52
N ASP A 179 2.90 13.59 7.18
CA ASP A 179 2.48 12.44 6.40
C ASP A 179 3.41 11.24 6.61
N GLY A 180 2.83 10.11 6.92
CA GLY A 180 3.54 8.85 6.99
C GLY A 180 3.70 8.22 5.61
N LYS A 181 4.65 7.28 5.47
CA LYS A 181 4.83 6.44 4.29
C LYS A 181 4.69 4.98 4.70
N GLN A 182 3.74 4.29 4.12
CA GLN A 182 3.58 2.85 4.32
C GLN A 182 4.13 2.11 3.11
N LYS A 183 5.02 1.15 3.35
CA LYS A 183 5.66 0.31 2.34
C LYS A 183 4.80 -0.92 2.09
N TYR A 184 4.53 -1.24 0.82
CA TYR A 184 3.80 -2.42 0.38
C TYR A 184 4.63 -3.23 -0.60
N TYR A 185 4.45 -4.54 -0.58
CA TYR A 185 4.95 -5.42 -1.62
C TYR A 185 3.83 -5.70 -2.62
N LYS A 186 4.10 -5.46 -3.91
CA LYS A 186 3.18 -5.72 -5.02
C LYS A 186 3.72 -6.83 -5.93
N ASN A 187 2.82 -7.60 -6.52
CA ASN A 187 3.18 -8.56 -7.56
C ASN A 187 3.36 -7.84 -8.91
N ARG A 188 3.72 -8.61 -9.94
CA ARG A 188 3.90 -8.09 -11.30
C ARG A 188 2.63 -7.50 -11.92
N LYS A 189 1.44 -7.86 -11.40
CA LYS A 189 0.14 -7.32 -11.80
C LYS A 189 -0.25 -6.06 -11.02
N GLY A 190 0.58 -5.60 -10.07
CA GLY A 190 0.30 -4.44 -9.22
C GLY A 190 -0.55 -4.74 -7.99
N GLU A 191 -0.90 -6.00 -7.72
CA GLU A 191 -1.69 -6.41 -6.57
C GLU A 191 -0.82 -6.46 -5.31
N ILE A 192 -1.36 -6.01 -4.19
CA ILE A 192 -0.64 -5.99 -2.91
C ILE A 192 -0.57 -7.40 -2.35
N ILE A 193 0.65 -7.93 -2.16
CA ILE A 193 0.89 -9.27 -1.61
C ILE A 193 0.96 -9.21 -0.08
N SER A 194 1.64 -8.21 0.46
CA SER A 194 1.80 -8.04 1.90
C SER A 194 2.04 -6.58 2.27
N LYS A 195 1.64 -6.22 3.50
CA LYS A 195 1.99 -4.93 4.10
C LYS A 195 3.33 -5.10 4.82
N ALA A 196 4.33 -4.30 4.48
CA ALA A 196 5.50 -4.19 5.33
C ALA A 196 5.12 -3.37 6.58
N ILE A 197 5.76 -3.69 7.72
CA ILE A 197 5.56 -2.98 8.97
C ILE A 197 5.84 -1.49 8.73
N SER A 198 4.92 -0.63 9.19
CA SER A 198 5.10 0.83 9.17
C SER A 198 6.34 1.22 9.98
N ILE A 199 7.23 1.95 9.37
CA ILE A 199 8.32 2.68 10.03
C ILE A 199 7.81 4.06 10.37
#